data_4aef8ed96974ed34639f3906e282e59a
#
_entry.id   4aef8ed96974ed34639f3906e282e59a
#
_cell.length_a   1.000
_cell.length_b   1.000
_cell.length_c   1.000
_cell.angle_alpha   90.00
_cell.angle_beta   90.00
_cell.angle_gamma   90.00
#
_symmetry.space_group_name_H-M   'P 1'
#
loop_
_entity.id
_entity.type
_entity.pdbx_description
1 polymer ?
#
loop_
_entity_poly.entity_id
_entity_poly.type
_entity_poly.pdbx_seq_one_letter_code
_entity_poly.pdbx_strand_id
1 'polypeptide(L)'
;MSASQNKRALQVAFDALAQGDGRPFVDLWADDFSWTITGSTAWSRTYRGKETVLNELMAPLFANFATRYTNTAVRFIAEDDYVVVECRGDVTTKASEPYNNRYCYVCRMADGQLKELTEYLDTELVSRVLKAPT
;
A
#
# COMPACT_ATOMS: atom_id res chain seq x y z
N MET A 1 17.14 -13.98 -0.82
CA MET A 1 15.82 -14.62 -0.56
C MET A 1 15.23 -15.06 -1.90
N SER A 2 14.56 -16.19 -1.92
CA SER A 2 13.90 -16.68 -3.13
C SER A 2 12.57 -15.93 -3.38
N ALA A 3 12.07 -16.05 -4.61
CA ALA A 3 10.76 -15.51 -4.96
C ALA A 3 9.66 -16.08 -4.05
N SER A 4 9.69 -17.38 -3.74
CA SER A 4 8.72 -18.00 -2.85
C SER A 4 8.82 -17.48 -1.42
N GLN A 5 10.01 -17.21 -0.90
CA GLN A 5 10.20 -16.63 0.43
C GLN A 5 9.69 -15.18 0.48
N ASN A 6 9.96 -14.39 -0.55
CA ASN A 6 9.47 -13.02 -0.66
C ASN A 6 7.95 -12.99 -0.72
N LYS A 7 7.36 -13.90 -1.52
CA LYS A 7 5.90 -14.04 -1.60
C LYS A 7 5.31 -14.38 -0.24
N ARG A 8 5.92 -15.34 0.48
CA ARG A 8 5.43 -15.74 1.80
C ARG A 8 5.46 -14.59 2.80
N ALA A 9 6.52 -13.78 2.79
CA ALA A 9 6.62 -12.62 3.67
C ALA A 9 5.46 -11.64 3.43
N LEU A 10 5.12 -11.38 2.17
CA LEU A 10 3.98 -10.52 1.85
C LEU A 10 2.63 -11.16 2.14
N GLN A 11 2.50 -12.47 1.97
CA GLN A 11 1.27 -13.17 2.35
C GLN A 11 0.97 -13.01 3.84
N VAL A 12 1.98 -13.16 4.69
CA VAL A 12 1.84 -12.96 6.15
C VAL A 12 1.42 -11.53 6.47
N ALA A 13 2.04 -10.54 5.83
CA ALA A 13 1.69 -9.13 6.04
C ALA A 13 0.25 -8.84 5.60
N PHE A 14 -0.18 -9.39 4.46
CA PHE A 14 -1.54 -9.17 3.97
C PHE A 14 -2.60 -9.91 4.77
N ASP A 15 -2.28 -11.04 5.39
CA ASP A 15 -3.20 -11.69 6.32
C ASP A 15 -3.57 -10.74 7.47
N ALA A 16 -2.59 -9.99 7.98
CA ALA A 16 -2.83 -8.99 9.02
C ALA A 16 -3.58 -7.75 8.48
N LEU A 17 -3.24 -7.28 7.27
CA LEU A 17 -3.91 -6.16 6.62
C LEU A 17 -5.40 -6.43 6.39
N ALA A 18 -5.77 -7.67 6.09
CA ALA A 18 -7.16 -8.08 5.93
C ALA A 18 -7.96 -7.94 7.23
N GLN A 19 -7.28 -7.95 8.38
CA GLN A 19 -7.89 -7.74 9.70
C GLN A 19 -7.73 -6.28 10.19
N GLY A 20 -7.17 -5.41 9.36
CA GLY A 20 -6.96 -4.02 9.71
C GLY A 20 -5.71 -3.77 10.54
N ASP A 21 -4.78 -4.71 10.59
CA ASP A 21 -3.50 -4.56 11.27
C ASP A 21 -2.38 -4.35 10.24
N GLY A 22 -1.91 -3.12 10.12
CA GLY A 22 -0.86 -2.76 9.18
C GLY A 22 0.56 -2.90 9.70
N ARG A 23 0.76 -3.25 10.98
CA ARG A 23 2.10 -3.30 11.60
C ARG A 23 3.04 -4.31 10.94
N PRO A 24 2.61 -5.57 10.66
CA PRO A 24 3.51 -6.50 9.99
C PRO A 24 3.95 -6.03 8.60
N PHE A 25 3.09 -5.32 7.89
CA PHE A 25 3.43 -4.76 6.59
C PHE A 25 4.48 -3.65 6.73
N VAL A 26 4.26 -2.70 7.63
CA VAL A 26 5.22 -1.62 7.91
C VAL A 26 6.57 -2.17 8.38
N ASP A 27 6.55 -3.23 9.16
CA ASP A 27 7.77 -3.87 9.67
C ASP A 27 8.63 -4.49 8.55
N LEU A 28 8.05 -4.80 7.41
CA LEU A 28 8.80 -5.28 6.25
C LEU A 28 9.56 -4.15 5.53
N TRP A 29 9.17 -2.90 5.71
CA TRP A 29 9.75 -1.79 4.97
C TRP A 29 11.20 -1.56 5.38
N ALA A 30 12.09 -1.47 4.41
CA ALA A 30 13.47 -1.04 4.65
C ALA A 30 13.48 0.45 5.02
N ASP A 31 14.54 0.90 5.67
CA ASP A 31 14.67 2.33 6.05
C ASP A 31 14.62 3.24 4.82
N ASP A 32 15.15 2.79 3.69
CA ASP A 32 15.16 3.51 2.41
C ASP A 32 13.97 3.14 1.50
N PHE A 33 12.95 2.51 2.06
CA PHE A 33 11.74 2.14 1.33
C PHE A 33 11.15 3.33 0.57
N SER A 34 10.69 3.10 -0.66
CA SER A 34 9.96 4.10 -1.42
C SER A 34 8.61 3.56 -1.88
N TRP A 35 7.62 4.44 -1.90
CA TRP A 35 6.27 4.16 -2.37
C TRP A 35 5.93 5.12 -3.48
N THR A 36 5.63 4.59 -4.66
CA THR A 36 5.21 5.40 -5.81
C THR A 36 3.73 5.19 -6.07
N ILE A 37 2.97 6.28 -6.09
CA ILE A 37 1.57 6.27 -6.54
C ILE A 37 1.56 6.76 -7.98
N THR A 38 1.09 5.91 -8.88
CA THR A 38 1.01 6.21 -10.32
C THR A 38 -0.13 7.17 -10.63
N GLY A 39 -0.14 7.72 -11.82
CA GLY A 39 -1.20 8.60 -12.28
C GLY A 39 -0.86 10.07 -12.10
N SER A 40 -1.90 10.91 -12.09
CA SER A 40 -1.77 12.37 -12.07
C SER A 40 -2.63 13.02 -10.99
N THR A 41 -2.94 12.29 -9.92
CA THR A 41 -3.72 12.81 -8.80
C THR A 41 -2.86 13.70 -7.90
N ALA A 42 -3.49 14.40 -6.97
CA ALA A 42 -2.75 15.15 -5.95
C ALA A 42 -1.88 14.28 -5.05
N TRP A 43 -2.12 12.97 -5.03
CA TRP A 43 -1.34 11.99 -4.26
C TRP A 43 -0.23 11.34 -5.08
N SER A 44 -0.24 11.49 -6.42
CA SER A 44 0.63 10.74 -7.34
C SER A 44 2.03 11.32 -7.36
N ARG A 45 2.96 10.58 -6.78
CA ARG A 45 4.40 10.89 -6.77
C ARG A 45 5.14 9.72 -6.13
N THR A 46 6.45 9.82 -6.02
CA THR A 46 7.28 8.89 -5.25
C THR A 46 7.61 9.50 -3.89
N TYR A 47 7.26 8.77 -2.84
CA TYR A 47 7.59 9.10 -1.45
C TYR A 47 8.83 8.28 -1.07
N ARG A 48 9.94 8.92 -0.75
CA ARG A 48 11.22 8.25 -0.52
C ARG A 48 11.60 8.23 0.95
N GLY A 49 11.85 7.04 1.47
CA GLY A 49 12.23 6.78 2.85
C GLY A 49 11.05 6.34 3.70
N LYS A 50 11.29 5.38 4.58
CA LYS A 50 10.23 4.82 5.44
C LYS A 50 9.52 5.89 6.25
N GLU A 51 10.27 6.81 6.85
CA GLU A 51 9.67 7.88 7.65
C GLU A 51 8.85 8.84 6.79
N THR A 52 9.32 9.17 5.60
CA THR A 52 8.58 10.01 4.65
C THR A 52 7.26 9.34 4.25
N VAL A 53 7.28 8.04 3.96
CA VAL A 53 6.06 7.31 3.62
C VAL A 53 5.08 7.34 4.79
N LEU A 54 5.55 7.12 6.02
CA LEU A 54 4.70 7.14 7.20
C LEU A 54 4.10 8.54 7.45
N ASN A 55 4.91 9.59 7.36
CA ASN A 55 4.51 10.94 7.76
C ASN A 55 3.81 11.72 6.64
N GLU A 56 4.20 11.54 5.39
CA GLU A 56 3.70 12.33 4.26
C GLU A 56 2.68 11.59 3.40
N LEU A 57 2.61 10.27 3.49
CA LEU A 57 1.62 9.48 2.77
C LEU A 57 0.61 8.84 3.72
N MET A 58 1.07 7.98 4.64
CA MET A 58 0.16 7.20 5.49
C MET A 58 -0.64 8.11 6.44
N ALA A 59 0.00 9.03 7.13
CA ALA A 59 -0.70 9.89 8.09
C ALA A 59 -1.77 10.77 7.42
N PRO A 60 -1.49 11.50 6.32
CA PRO A 60 -2.53 12.26 5.64
C PRO A 60 -3.63 11.39 5.03
N LEU A 61 -3.27 10.22 4.51
CA LEU A 61 -4.24 9.29 3.93
C LEU A 61 -5.22 8.81 5.00
N PHE A 62 -4.72 8.32 6.12
CA PHE A 62 -5.55 7.77 7.20
C PHE A 62 -6.36 8.86 7.90
N ALA A 63 -5.94 10.13 7.82
CA ALA A 63 -6.73 11.26 8.30
C ALA A 63 -8.07 11.42 7.57
N ASN A 64 -8.21 10.85 6.36
CA ASN A 64 -9.48 10.82 5.64
C ASN A 64 -10.46 9.76 6.16
N PHE A 65 -9.98 8.76 6.91
CA PHE A 65 -10.75 7.55 7.20
C PHE A 65 -11.52 7.67 8.52
N ALA A 66 -12.81 7.29 8.49
CA ALA A 66 -13.66 7.21 9.68
C ALA A 66 -13.70 5.79 10.25
N THR A 67 -13.58 4.77 9.39
CA THR A 67 -13.60 3.38 9.79
C THR A 67 -12.20 2.77 9.68
N ARG A 68 -12.06 1.55 10.18
CA ARG A 68 -10.80 0.81 10.07
C ARG A 68 -10.55 0.43 8.61
N TYR A 69 -9.39 0.78 8.11
CA TYR A 69 -8.95 0.40 6.77
C TYR A 69 -8.55 -1.07 6.76
N THR A 70 -9.10 -1.84 5.83
CA THR A 70 -8.65 -3.21 5.55
C THR A 70 -8.19 -3.31 4.10
N ASN A 71 -7.23 -4.18 3.85
CA ASN A 71 -6.76 -4.46 2.51
C ASN A 71 -6.63 -5.97 2.34
N THR A 72 -7.40 -6.54 1.41
CA THR A 72 -7.48 -7.98 1.20
C THR A 72 -6.81 -8.34 -0.12
N ALA A 73 -5.81 -9.23 -0.06
CA ALA A 73 -5.14 -9.71 -1.25
C ALA A 73 -6.05 -10.65 -2.04
N VAL A 74 -6.02 -10.50 -3.36
CA VAL A 74 -6.72 -11.35 -4.30
C VAL A 74 -5.75 -12.38 -4.88
N ARG A 75 -4.53 -11.95 -5.18
CA ARG A 75 -3.54 -12.81 -5.86
C ARG A 75 -2.13 -12.28 -5.64
N PHE A 76 -1.18 -13.22 -5.52
CA PHE A 76 0.24 -12.93 -5.46
C PHE A 76 0.94 -13.61 -6.62
N ILE A 77 1.79 -12.86 -7.33
CA ILE A 77 2.62 -13.37 -8.41
C ILE A 77 4.05 -12.97 -8.12
N ALA A 78 4.96 -13.93 -8.00
CA ALA A 78 6.35 -13.66 -7.65
C ALA A 78 7.31 -14.16 -8.71
N GLU A 79 8.27 -13.33 -9.08
CA GLU A 79 9.34 -13.66 -10.00
C GLU A 79 10.56 -12.81 -9.63
N ASP A 80 11.73 -13.41 -9.59
CA ASP A 80 12.98 -12.76 -9.20
C ASP A 80 12.83 -12.03 -7.85
N ASP A 81 13.15 -10.75 -7.79
CA ASP A 81 13.02 -9.92 -6.58
C ASP A 81 11.64 -9.28 -6.43
N TYR A 82 10.73 -9.54 -7.36
CA TYR A 82 9.44 -8.88 -7.41
C TYR A 82 8.31 -9.76 -6.93
N VAL A 83 7.38 -9.16 -6.20
CA VAL A 83 6.09 -9.76 -5.87
C VAL A 83 5.02 -8.77 -6.28
N VAL A 84 4.12 -9.21 -7.14
CA VAL A 84 2.94 -8.44 -7.54
C VAL A 84 1.77 -8.88 -6.68
N VAL A 85 1.08 -7.94 -6.06
CA VAL A 85 -0.09 -8.22 -5.23
C VAL A 85 -1.28 -7.46 -5.78
N GLU A 86 -2.27 -8.19 -6.27
CA GLU A 86 -3.57 -7.61 -6.56
C GLU A 86 -4.38 -7.61 -5.27
N CYS A 87 -4.89 -6.46 -4.85
CA CYS A 87 -5.55 -6.35 -3.56
C CYS A 87 -6.66 -5.28 -3.57
N ARG A 88 -7.50 -5.31 -2.55
CA ARG A 88 -8.67 -4.42 -2.45
C ARG A 88 -8.76 -3.79 -1.08
N GLY A 89 -8.86 -2.46 -1.06
CA GLY A 89 -9.11 -1.70 0.15
C GLY A 89 -10.60 -1.65 0.47
N ASP A 90 -10.91 -1.47 1.74
CA ASP A 90 -12.28 -1.27 2.22
C ASP A 90 -12.23 -0.30 3.39
N VAL A 91 -12.84 0.86 3.23
CA VAL A 91 -12.88 1.89 4.25
C VAL A 91 -13.96 2.93 3.90
N THR A 92 -14.52 3.56 4.93
CA THR A 92 -15.43 4.69 4.77
C THR A 92 -14.72 5.96 5.25
N THR A 93 -14.80 7.03 4.48
CA THR A 93 -14.17 8.30 4.83
C THR A 93 -14.98 9.08 5.85
N LYS A 94 -14.39 10.11 6.42
CA LYS A 94 -15.07 11.05 7.35
C LYS A 94 -16.23 11.79 6.68
N ALA A 95 -16.22 11.89 5.36
CA ALA A 95 -17.35 12.45 4.59
C ALA A 95 -18.42 11.39 4.28
N SER A 96 -18.35 10.20 4.91
CA SER A 96 -19.29 9.08 4.75
C SER A 96 -19.32 8.50 3.34
N GLU A 97 -18.20 8.58 2.62
CA GLU A 97 -18.07 7.99 1.29
C GLU A 97 -17.21 6.74 1.35
N PRO A 98 -17.60 5.66 0.62
CA PRO A 98 -16.73 4.49 0.55
C PRO A 98 -15.48 4.81 -0.28
N TYR A 99 -14.33 4.35 0.21
CA TYR A 99 -13.09 4.37 -0.53
C TYR A 99 -12.57 2.93 -0.64
N ASN A 100 -13.20 2.16 -1.53
CA ASN A 100 -12.91 0.76 -1.75
C ASN A 100 -12.12 0.62 -3.04
N ASN A 101 -10.87 1.06 -3.01
CA ASN A 101 -10.03 1.06 -4.19
C ASN A 101 -9.50 -0.33 -4.52
N ARG A 102 -9.18 -0.52 -5.78
CA ARG A 102 -8.55 -1.73 -6.29
C ARG A 102 -7.11 -1.39 -6.64
N TYR A 103 -6.21 -2.23 -6.15
CA TYR A 103 -4.78 -1.99 -6.30
C TYR A 103 -4.07 -3.11 -7.02
N CYS A 104 -3.03 -2.74 -7.75
CA CYS A 104 -1.97 -3.64 -8.14
C CYS A 104 -0.68 -3.06 -7.56
N TYR A 105 -0.12 -3.74 -6.58
CA TYR A 105 1.15 -3.36 -5.96
C TYR A 105 2.27 -4.15 -6.61
N VAL A 106 3.24 -3.46 -7.19
CA VAL A 106 4.47 -4.09 -7.67
C VAL A 106 5.53 -3.85 -6.61
N CYS A 107 5.91 -4.91 -5.90
CA CYS A 107 6.80 -4.85 -4.76
C CYS A 107 8.17 -5.40 -5.13
N ARG A 108 9.24 -4.63 -4.89
CA ARG A 108 10.61 -5.12 -5.02
C ARG A 108 11.16 -5.42 -3.63
N MET A 109 11.62 -6.64 -3.45
CA MET A 109 12.17 -7.13 -2.19
C MET A 109 13.69 -7.24 -2.28
N ALA A 110 14.38 -7.00 -1.17
CA ALA A 110 15.81 -7.26 -1.05
C ALA A 110 16.12 -7.57 0.42
N ASP A 111 16.90 -8.60 0.66
CA ASP A 111 17.35 -9.02 2.00
C ASP A 111 16.19 -9.21 2.98
N GLY A 112 15.09 -9.74 2.49
CA GLY A 112 13.89 -9.99 3.31
C GLY A 112 13.08 -8.75 3.64
N GLN A 113 13.40 -7.60 3.03
CA GLN A 113 12.70 -6.34 3.26
C GLN A 113 12.07 -5.81 1.98
N LEU A 114 11.01 -5.03 2.13
CA LEU A 114 10.36 -4.33 1.03
C LEU A 114 11.11 -3.03 0.76
N LYS A 115 11.69 -2.92 -0.43
CA LYS A 115 12.50 -1.77 -0.85
C LYS A 115 11.72 -0.75 -1.66
N GLU A 116 10.85 -1.22 -2.54
CA GLU A 116 10.05 -0.34 -3.40
C GLU A 116 8.66 -0.94 -3.59
N LEU A 117 7.68 -0.08 -3.57
CA LEU A 117 6.32 -0.44 -3.93
C LEU A 117 5.80 0.57 -4.95
N THR A 118 5.33 0.07 -6.09
CA THR A 118 4.63 0.90 -7.08
C THR A 118 3.16 0.52 -7.05
N GLU A 119 2.33 1.50 -6.81
CA GLU A 119 0.88 1.33 -6.66
C GLU A 119 0.16 1.81 -7.90
N TYR A 120 -0.54 0.89 -8.57
CA TYR A 120 -1.50 1.17 -9.64
C TYR A 120 -2.89 1.02 -9.05
N LEU A 121 -3.78 1.95 -9.33
CA LEU A 121 -5.07 2.02 -8.66
C LEU A 121 -6.09 2.78 -9.52
N ASP A 122 -7.33 2.81 -9.09
CA ASP A 122 -8.35 3.66 -9.70
C ASP A 122 -8.11 5.12 -9.26
N THR A 123 -7.48 5.88 -10.14
CA THR A 123 -7.11 7.28 -9.87
C THR A 123 -8.29 8.23 -9.89
N GLU A 124 -9.34 7.90 -10.62
CA GLU A 124 -10.58 8.69 -10.59
C GLU A 124 -11.21 8.65 -9.20
N LEU A 125 -11.25 7.46 -8.59
CA LEU A 125 -11.77 7.29 -7.23
C LEU A 125 -10.95 8.09 -6.22
N VAL A 126 -9.62 8.08 -6.34
CA VAL A 126 -8.74 8.91 -5.50
C VAL A 126 -9.13 10.38 -5.57
N SER A 127 -9.21 10.93 -6.78
CA SER A 127 -9.47 12.35 -6.99
C SER A 127 -10.86 12.76 -6.53
N ARG A 128 -11.83 11.87 -6.66
CA ARG A 128 -13.22 12.15 -6.32
C ARG A 128 -13.48 12.09 -4.81
N VAL A 129 -12.82 11.20 -4.10
CA VAL A 129 -13.17 10.86 -2.72
C VAL A 129 -12.17 11.38 -1.69
N LEU A 130 -10.87 11.34 -1.97
CA LEU A 130 -9.86 11.74 -1.00
C LEU A 130 -9.55 13.22 -1.09
N LYS A 131 -9.40 13.86 0.08
CA LYS A 131 -8.85 15.23 0.14
C LYS A 131 -7.35 15.15 -0.19
N ALA A 132 -6.85 16.15 -0.90
CA ALA A 132 -5.43 16.25 -1.23
C ALA A 132 -4.57 16.24 0.05
N PRO A 133 -3.36 15.67 -0.01
CA PRO A 133 -2.45 15.69 1.12
C PRO A 133 -2.03 17.13 1.43
N THR A 134 -1.88 17.43 2.71
CA THR A 134 -1.49 18.78 3.18
C THR A 134 -0.14 18.78 3.84
#